data_31a0ad71777e88397ceecf2394cb2a8a
#
_entry.id   31a0ad71777e88397ceecf2394cb2a8a
#
_cell.length_a   1.000
_cell.length_b   1.000
_cell.length_c   1.000
_cell.angle_alpha   90.00
_cell.angle_beta   90.00
_cell.angle_gamma   90.00
#
_symmetry.space_group_name_H-M   'P 1'
#
loop_
_entity.id
_entity.type
_entity.pdbx_description
1 polymer ?
#
loop_
_entity_poly.entity_id
_entity_poly.type
_entity_poly.pdbx_seq_one_letter_code
_entity_poly.pdbx_strand_id
1 'polypeptide(L)'
;LPALASAHHGIAGQFDRDSMIELRGEITKVFWRNPHVRISLSTLNEDGQAVVFEVEALSVSMLRQRGISDVFLNVGDEVTIAGNPSNRGRNEINLTNVLLPDGREVILGSSREPIWSNQALGLSGPYANNGGGDSSKPELGIFRVWSRTPGTSLFRNFDLDARVTDTAHQAALAFDPLKDNATAGECVEKSMPLVMANPYPREFIDQGQYILFRLEENDTVRTVHMGPDRSSANEPASPLGYSVGRWEGDTLVVTTTKVFKGQFARGISLSESLEIVERFTPSDDGSRLDLSMTLTDPAAFAEPMVLEQQWSYLPNVTVEPYECAEG
;
A
#
# COMPACT_ATOMS: atom_id res chain seq x y z
N LEU A 1 -14.23 21.57 -11.69
CA LEU A 1 -12.96 21.31 -11.00
C LEU A 1 -12.61 19.86 -11.23
N PRO A 2 -11.48 19.50 -11.86
CA PRO A 2 -11.10 18.11 -12.02
C PRO A 2 -10.77 17.51 -10.65
N ALA A 3 -11.38 16.38 -10.30
CA ALA A 3 -11.09 15.63 -9.10
C ALA A 3 -9.63 15.17 -9.15
N LEU A 4 -8.84 15.59 -8.15
CA LEU A 4 -7.44 15.28 -8.00
C LEU A 4 -7.27 13.80 -7.67
N ALA A 5 -6.77 13.02 -8.63
CA ALA A 5 -6.50 11.60 -8.46
C ALA A 5 -5.37 11.38 -7.45
N SER A 6 -5.66 10.61 -6.40
CA SER A 6 -4.72 10.16 -5.39
C SER A 6 -3.63 9.29 -6.00
N ALA A 7 -2.36 9.56 -5.69
CA ALA A 7 -1.21 8.82 -6.18
C ALA A 7 -1.04 7.48 -5.43
N HIS A 8 -1.86 6.54 -5.75
CA HIS A 8 -1.53 5.12 -5.73
C HIS A 8 -1.39 4.73 -7.18
N HIS A 9 -0.47 3.78 -7.51
CA HIS A 9 -0.35 3.22 -8.82
C HIS A 9 -1.48 3.66 -9.68
N GLY A 10 -1.21 4.25 -10.78
CA GLY A 10 -2.24 4.84 -11.58
C GLY A 10 -3.36 3.91 -12.02
N ILE A 11 -3.95 3.09 -11.11
CA ILE A 11 -5.21 2.38 -11.40
C ILE A 11 -6.18 3.36 -12.05
N ALA A 12 -6.32 4.57 -11.49
CA ALA A 12 -7.14 5.62 -12.11
C ALA A 12 -6.57 6.14 -13.44
N GLY A 13 -5.28 5.99 -13.71
CA GLY A 13 -4.65 6.33 -14.99
C GLY A 13 -4.61 5.18 -15.98
N GLN A 14 -4.71 3.94 -15.51
CA GLN A 14 -4.67 2.73 -16.34
C GLN A 14 -6.06 2.18 -16.63
N PHE A 15 -6.99 2.28 -15.69
CA PHE A 15 -8.30 1.67 -15.75
C PHE A 15 -9.41 2.71 -15.56
N ASP A 16 -10.51 2.55 -16.28
CA ASP A 16 -11.71 3.37 -16.15
C ASP A 16 -12.53 2.93 -14.93
N ARG A 17 -12.39 3.67 -13.84
CA ARG A 17 -13.05 3.34 -12.56
C ARG A 17 -14.54 3.59 -12.56
N ASP A 18 -15.04 4.34 -13.52
CA ASP A 18 -16.46 4.67 -13.67
C ASP A 18 -17.20 3.65 -14.54
N SER A 19 -16.45 2.77 -15.22
CA SER A 19 -16.97 1.68 -16.04
C SER A 19 -16.65 0.33 -15.41
N MET A 20 -17.59 -0.59 -15.56
CA MET A 20 -17.42 -2.01 -15.19
C MET A 20 -17.85 -2.88 -16.37
N ILE A 21 -17.04 -3.85 -16.71
CA ILE A 21 -17.37 -4.87 -17.71
C ILE A 21 -17.38 -6.25 -17.08
N GLU A 22 -18.18 -7.13 -17.66
CA GLU A 22 -18.28 -8.54 -17.30
C GLU A 22 -17.77 -9.39 -18.45
N LEU A 23 -16.90 -10.34 -18.18
CA LEU A 23 -16.38 -11.32 -19.14
C LEU A 23 -16.52 -12.72 -18.59
N ARG A 24 -16.88 -13.66 -19.47
CA ARG A 24 -16.83 -15.11 -19.18
C ARG A 24 -15.76 -15.76 -20.03
N GLY A 25 -14.95 -16.62 -19.42
CA GLY A 25 -13.90 -17.32 -20.13
C GLY A 25 -13.16 -18.33 -19.27
N GLU A 26 -12.14 -18.94 -19.88
CA GLU A 26 -11.26 -19.91 -19.27
C GLU A 26 -9.98 -19.23 -18.76
N ILE A 27 -9.57 -19.56 -17.56
CA ILE A 27 -8.29 -19.17 -17.00
C ILE A 27 -7.17 -19.95 -17.68
N THR A 28 -6.26 -19.25 -18.36
CA THR A 28 -5.14 -19.86 -19.08
C THR A 28 -3.81 -19.70 -18.33
N LYS A 29 -3.71 -18.71 -17.43
CA LYS A 29 -2.53 -18.47 -16.58
C LYS A 29 -2.96 -17.87 -15.25
N VAL A 30 -2.31 -18.27 -14.18
CA VAL A 30 -2.39 -17.66 -12.87
C VAL A 30 -0.99 -17.34 -12.39
N PHE A 31 -0.73 -16.07 -12.08
CA PHE A 31 0.50 -15.60 -11.48
C PHE A 31 0.19 -15.04 -10.09
N TRP A 32 0.40 -15.89 -9.07
CA TRP A 32 0.03 -15.59 -7.69
C TRP A 32 1.23 -15.09 -6.90
N ARG A 33 1.57 -13.80 -7.09
CA ARG A 33 2.71 -13.14 -6.46
C ARG A 33 2.38 -11.68 -6.16
N ASN A 34 3.17 -11.06 -5.28
CA ASN A 34 3.19 -9.61 -5.11
C ASN A 34 4.03 -8.97 -6.25
N PRO A 35 3.77 -7.72 -6.62
CA PRO A 35 2.83 -6.77 -6.00
C PRO A 35 1.37 -6.96 -6.40
N HIS A 36 1.07 -7.69 -7.46
CA HIS A 36 -0.28 -7.93 -7.97
C HIS A 36 -0.46 -9.36 -8.46
N VAL A 37 -1.54 -9.99 -8.04
CA VAL A 37 -1.98 -11.24 -8.67
C VAL A 37 -2.42 -10.92 -10.10
N ARG A 38 -1.90 -11.67 -11.07
CA ARG A 38 -2.26 -11.54 -12.49
C ARG A 38 -2.83 -12.84 -13.01
N ILE A 39 -3.83 -12.72 -13.87
CA ILE A 39 -4.56 -13.83 -14.46
C ILE A 39 -4.69 -13.55 -15.95
N SER A 40 -4.44 -14.54 -16.80
CA SER A 40 -4.80 -14.46 -18.22
C SER A 40 -6.11 -15.23 -18.43
N LEU A 41 -7.13 -14.50 -18.92
CA LEU A 41 -8.46 -15.03 -19.22
C LEU A 41 -8.67 -15.11 -20.74
N SER A 42 -8.93 -16.31 -21.27
CA SER A 42 -9.32 -16.50 -22.66
C SER A 42 -10.84 -16.42 -22.80
N THR A 43 -11.32 -15.52 -23.63
CA THR A 43 -12.74 -15.33 -23.92
C THR A 43 -12.97 -15.27 -25.42
N LEU A 44 -14.24 -15.30 -25.89
CA LEU A 44 -14.59 -15.14 -27.29
C LEU A 44 -15.11 -13.71 -27.53
N ASN A 45 -14.62 -13.07 -28.60
CA ASN A 45 -15.20 -11.81 -29.07
C ASN A 45 -16.52 -12.03 -29.83
N GLU A 46 -17.14 -10.95 -30.30
CA GLU A 46 -18.42 -10.99 -31.04
C GLU A 46 -18.32 -11.83 -32.34
N ASP A 47 -17.13 -11.95 -32.92
CA ASP A 47 -16.87 -12.73 -34.13
C ASP A 47 -16.55 -14.21 -33.80
N GLY A 48 -16.60 -14.62 -32.53
CA GLY A 48 -16.27 -15.98 -32.07
C GLY A 48 -14.77 -16.31 -32.05
N GLN A 49 -13.90 -15.30 -32.16
CA GLN A 49 -12.46 -15.47 -32.09
C GLN A 49 -11.96 -15.39 -30.64
N ALA A 50 -11.02 -16.24 -30.29
CA ALA A 50 -10.40 -16.22 -28.97
C ALA A 50 -9.60 -14.91 -28.76
N VAL A 51 -9.86 -14.24 -27.65
CA VAL A 51 -9.16 -13.05 -27.19
C VAL A 51 -8.70 -13.27 -25.76
N VAL A 52 -7.46 -12.93 -25.46
CA VAL A 52 -6.90 -13.02 -24.12
C VAL A 52 -6.93 -11.66 -23.46
N PHE A 53 -7.46 -11.61 -22.23
CA PHE A 53 -7.40 -10.47 -21.34
C PHE A 53 -6.39 -10.73 -20.24
N GLU A 54 -5.53 -9.73 -19.99
CA GLU A 54 -4.69 -9.69 -18.81
C GLU A 54 -5.47 -9.02 -17.67
N VAL A 55 -5.59 -9.72 -16.56
CA VAL A 55 -6.45 -9.36 -15.45
C VAL A 55 -5.59 -9.15 -14.22
N GLU A 56 -5.57 -7.92 -13.70
CA GLU A 56 -4.83 -7.55 -12.52
C GLU A 56 -5.76 -7.51 -11.30
N ALA A 57 -5.35 -8.18 -10.23
CA ALA A 57 -6.05 -8.17 -8.95
C ALA A 57 -5.22 -7.48 -7.85
N LEU A 58 -5.70 -7.54 -6.62
CA LEU A 58 -4.96 -7.08 -5.44
C LEU A 58 -3.67 -7.89 -5.23
N SER A 59 -2.78 -7.38 -4.42
CA SER A 59 -1.60 -8.12 -3.96
C SER A 59 -2.00 -9.35 -3.13
N VAL A 60 -1.14 -10.37 -3.11
CA VAL A 60 -1.32 -11.57 -2.27
C VAL A 60 -1.51 -11.18 -0.81
N SER A 61 -0.72 -10.22 -0.32
CA SER A 61 -0.83 -9.71 1.05
C SER A 61 -2.22 -9.12 1.36
N MET A 62 -2.78 -8.34 0.44
CA MET A 62 -4.13 -7.77 0.61
C MET A 62 -5.23 -8.83 0.51
N LEU A 63 -5.03 -9.86 -0.30
CA LEU A 63 -5.96 -11.00 -0.40
C LEU A 63 -5.97 -11.82 0.89
N ARG A 64 -4.80 -12.15 1.45
CA ARG A 64 -4.69 -12.83 2.76
C ARG A 64 -5.45 -12.07 3.86
N GLN A 65 -5.33 -10.74 3.89
CA GLN A 65 -6.05 -9.90 4.85
C GLN A 65 -7.57 -9.93 4.67
N ARG A 66 -8.05 -10.39 3.52
CA ARG A 66 -9.47 -10.63 3.22
C ARG A 66 -9.89 -12.07 3.44
N GLY A 67 -8.99 -12.91 3.98
CA GLY A 67 -9.25 -14.34 4.18
C GLY A 67 -9.26 -15.13 2.87
N ILE A 68 -8.63 -14.62 1.82
CA ILE A 68 -8.53 -15.27 0.52
C ILE A 68 -7.16 -15.93 0.43
N SER A 69 -7.16 -17.28 0.33
CA SER A 69 -5.95 -18.07 0.11
C SER A 69 -5.64 -18.21 -1.39
N ASP A 70 -4.44 -18.67 -1.68
CA ASP A 70 -3.86 -18.83 -3.01
C ASP A 70 -4.48 -19.93 -3.88
N VAL A 71 -5.41 -20.71 -3.37
CA VAL A 71 -5.84 -21.97 -4.01
C VAL A 71 -7.24 -21.89 -4.65
N PHE A 72 -7.79 -20.71 -4.87
CA PHE A 72 -9.18 -20.61 -5.35
C PHE A 72 -9.33 -20.51 -6.87
N LEU A 73 -8.24 -20.24 -7.61
CA LEU A 73 -8.25 -20.15 -9.07
C LEU A 73 -7.23 -21.11 -9.68
N ASN A 74 -7.66 -21.91 -10.65
CA ASN A 74 -6.80 -22.84 -11.37
C ASN A 74 -6.86 -22.59 -12.87
N VAL A 75 -5.77 -22.94 -13.55
CA VAL A 75 -5.77 -23.01 -15.02
C VAL A 75 -6.78 -24.05 -15.48
N GLY A 76 -7.63 -23.67 -16.44
CA GLY A 76 -8.75 -24.47 -16.93
C GLY A 76 -10.09 -24.18 -16.26
N ASP A 77 -10.13 -23.36 -15.21
CA ASP A 77 -11.40 -22.93 -14.60
C ASP A 77 -12.17 -22.02 -15.56
N GLU A 78 -13.45 -22.35 -15.80
CA GLU A 78 -14.41 -21.47 -16.47
C GLU A 78 -15.01 -20.53 -15.45
N VAL A 79 -14.72 -19.23 -15.57
CA VAL A 79 -15.15 -18.20 -14.61
C VAL A 79 -15.90 -17.07 -15.30
N THR A 80 -16.69 -16.34 -14.50
CA THR A 80 -17.16 -15.02 -14.88
C THR A 80 -16.43 -13.98 -14.02
N ILE A 81 -15.87 -12.96 -14.63
CA ILE A 81 -15.19 -11.86 -13.94
C ILE A 81 -15.91 -10.54 -14.17
N ALA A 82 -15.84 -9.65 -13.22
CA ALA A 82 -16.19 -8.24 -13.37
C ALA A 82 -15.00 -7.37 -12.96
N GLY A 83 -14.84 -6.25 -13.65
CA GLY A 83 -13.76 -5.33 -13.36
C GLY A 83 -13.76 -4.08 -14.23
N ASN A 84 -12.84 -3.19 -13.93
CA ASN A 84 -12.69 -1.93 -14.64
C ASN A 84 -11.80 -2.13 -15.88
N PRO A 85 -12.25 -1.76 -17.08
CA PRO A 85 -11.49 -1.91 -18.32
C PRO A 85 -10.33 -0.92 -18.40
N SER A 86 -9.34 -1.24 -19.24
CA SER A 86 -8.20 -0.37 -19.52
C SER A 86 -8.62 0.92 -20.23
N ASN A 87 -8.15 2.07 -19.72
CA ASN A 87 -8.28 3.38 -20.38
C ASN A 87 -7.48 3.50 -21.69
N ARG A 88 -6.63 2.50 -21.98
CA ARG A 88 -5.68 2.54 -23.10
C ARG A 88 -6.12 1.72 -24.29
N GLY A 89 -7.34 1.20 -24.28
CA GLY A 89 -7.85 0.31 -25.33
C GLY A 89 -7.10 -1.03 -25.42
N ARG A 90 -6.49 -1.47 -24.31
CA ARG A 90 -5.85 -2.79 -24.19
C ARG A 90 -6.84 -3.78 -23.59
N ASN A 91 -6.62 -5.06 -23.88
CA ASN A 91 -7.36 -6.15 -23.23
C ASN A 91 -6.82 -6.37 -21.81
N GLU A 92 -6.98 -5.38 -20.98
CA GLU A 92 -6.56 -5.37 -19.58
C GLU A 92 -7.74 -4.99 -18.68
N ILE A 93 -7.85 -5.67 -17.53
CA ILE A 93 -8.92 -5.45 -16.56
C ILE A 93 -8.33 -5.36 -15.15
N ASN A 94 -8.76 -4.35 -14.39
CA ASN A 94 -8.58 -4.33 -12.95
C ASN A 94 -9.74 -5.08 -12.30
N LEU A 95 -9.46 -6.27 -11.78
CA LEU A 95 -10.43 -7.24 -11.29
C LEU A 95 -11.12 -6.76 -10.00
N THR A 96 -12.44 -6.83 -9.97
CA THR A 96 -13.24 -6.55 -8.78
C THR A 96 -13.91 -7.79 -8.21
N ASN A 97 -14.47 -8.64 -9.05
CA ASN A 97 -15.22 -9.82 -8.63
C ASN A 97 -14.96 -11.00 -9.56
N VAL A 98 -14.98 -12.19 -9.00
CA VAL A 98 -14.90 -13.47 -9.76
C VAL A 98 -16.00 -14.40 -9.29
N LEU A 99 -16.81 -14.91 -10.20
CA LEU A 99 -17.74 -16.03 -9.95
C LEU A 99 -17.04 -17.34 -10.34
N LEU A 100 -16.85 -18.20 -9.36
CA LEU A 100 -16.20 -19.49 -9.51
C LEU A 100 -17.16 -20.53 -10.14
N PRO A 101 -16.66 -21.65 -10.71
CA PRO A 101 -17.48 -22.70 -11.27
C PRO A 101 -18.44 -23.35 -10.26
N ASP A 102 -18.12 -23.31 -8.98
CA ASP A 102 -18.95 -23.85 -7.88
C ASP A 102 -20.04 -22.86 -7.40
N GLY A 103 -20.14 -21.67 -8.01
CA GLY A 103 -21.12 -20.65 -7.68
C GLY A 103 -20.75 -19.73 -6.53
N ARG A 104 -19.57 -19.90 -5.93
CA ARG A 104 -19.04 -18.90 -4.96
C ARG A 104 -18.50 -17.69 -5.70
N GLU A 105 -18.68 -16.52 -5.10
CA GLU A 105 -18.13 -15.26 -5.61
C GLU A 105 -16.97 -14.83 -4.75
N VAL A 106 -15.85 -14.42 -5.37
CA VAL A 106 -14.69 -13.85 -4.69
C VAL A 106 -14.64 -12.37 -4.96
N ILE A 107 -14.65 -11.56 -3.89
CA ILE A 107 -14.65 -10.09 -3.98
C ILE A 107 -13.24 -9.58 -3.77
N LEU A 108 -12.68 -9.00 -4.81
CA LEU A 108 -11.31 -8.50 -4.88
C LEU A 108 -11.26 -6.96 -4.95
N GLY A 109 -12.35 -6.34 -5.40
CA GLY A 109 -12.46 -4.89 -5.54
C GLY A 109 -12.60 -4.14 -4.21
N SER A 110 -12.52 -2.82 -4.29
CA SER A 110 -12.65 -1.92 -3.14
C SER A 110 -14.10 -1.77 -2.65
N SER A 111 -15.09 -1.93 -3.55
CA SER A 111 -16.53 -1.81 -3.23
C SER A 111 -17.02 -2.86 -2.23
N ARG A 112 -16.40 -4.04 -2.23
CA ARG A 112 -16.77 -5.18 -1.39
C ARG A 112 -18.24 -5.62 -1.51
N GLU A 113 -18.85 -5.38 -2.66
CA GLU A 113 -20.23 -5.78 -2.91
C GLU A 113 -20.29 -7.00 -3.84
N PRO A 114 -21.08 -8.02 -3.49
CA PRO A 114 -21.33 -9.14 -4.38
C PRO A 114 -22.20 -8.71 -5.58
N ILE A 115 -21.94 -9.31 -6.73
CA ILE A 115 -22.66 -9.05 -7.99
C ILE A 115 -23.61 -10.19 -8.31
N TRP A 116 -23.15 -11.44 -8.13
CA TRP A 116 -23.87 -12.62 -8.63
C TRP A 116 -24.31 -13.58 -7.54
N SER A 117 -23.63 -13.60 -6.40
CA SER A 117 -23.84 -14.63 -5.39
C SER A 117 -23.98 -14.05 -3.99
N ASN A 118 -24.84 -14.67 -3.19
CA ASN A 118 -24.91 -14.39 -1.75
C ASN A 118 -23.89 -15.22 -0.94
N GLN A 119 -23.11 -16.09 -1.59
CA GLN A 119 -22.00 -16.85 -1.00
C GLN A 119 -20.68 -16.21 -1.39
N ALA A 120 -20.40 -15.05 -0.82
CA ALA A 120 -19.23 -14.26 -1.17
C ALA A 120 -18.05 -14.49 -0.22
N LEU A 121 -16.86 -14.62 -0.79
CA LEU A 121 -15.56 -14.61 -0.10
C LEU A 121 -14.93 -13.22 -0.21
N GLY A 122 -14.02 -12.89 0.73
CA GLY A 122 -13.33 -11.59 0.71
C GLY A 122 -14.06 -10.47 1.46
N LEU A 123 -15.20 -10.77 2.05
CA LEU A 123 -15.95 -9.85 2.93
C LEU A 123 -15.48 -9.90 4.38
N SER A 124 -14.90 -11.02 4.80
CA SER A 124 -14.40 -11.26 6.14
C SER A 124 -12.87 -11.33 6.12
N GLY A 125 -12.22 -10.69 7.05
CA GLY A 125 -10.78 -10.74 7.21
C GLY A 125 -10.38 -9.85 8.39
N PRO A 126 -9.12 -9.81 8.79
CA PRO A 126 -8.66 -8.97 9.90
C PRO A 126 -9.12 -7.51 9.79
N TYR A 127 -9.32 -7.00 8.58
CA TYR A 127 -9.89 -5.67 8.35
C TYR A 127 -11.41 -5.59 8.38
N ALA A 128 -12.13 -6.70 8.26
CA ALA A 128 -13.60 -6.69 8.28
C ALA A 128 -14.13 -6.34 9.67
N ASN A 129 -13.36 -6.58 10.70
CA ASN A 129 -13.73 -6.32 12.10
C ASN A 129 -13.36 -4.90 12.57
N ASN A 130 -13.24 -3.92 11.67
CA ASN A 130 -13.13 -2.49 11.99
C ASN A 130 -12.31 -2.16 13.25
N GLY A 131 -11.14 -2.79 13.44
CA GLY A 131 -10.27 -2.51 14.57
C GLY A 131 -10.75 -3.02 15.93
N GLY A 132 -11.80 -3.85 15.98
CA GLY A 132 -12.20 -4.59 17.19
C GLY A 132 -11.25 -5.75 17.46
N GLY A 133 -9.94 -5.54 17.33
CA GLY A 133 -8.92 -6.49 17.74
C GLY A 133 -8.99 -6.67 19.25
N ASP A 134 -8.72 -7.88 19.69
CA ASP A 134 -8.56 -8.21 21.10
C ASP A 134 -7.52 -7.25 21.73
N SER A 135 -8.01 -6.22 22.40
CA SER A 135 -7.20 -5.26 23.17
C SER A 135 -6.65 -5.86 24.45
N SER A 136 -6.70 -7.21 24.58
CA SER A 136 -6.38 -7.94 25.80
C SER A 136 -4.93 -7.81 26.30
N LYS A 137 -4.07 -7.12 25.54
CA LYS A 137 -2.66 -6.91 25.90
C LYS A 137 -2.23 -5.46 25.69
N PRO A 138 -2.84 -4.48 26.38
CA PRO A 138 -2.47 -3.06 26.25
C PRO A 138 -0.98 -2.82 26.61
N GLU A 139 -0.40 -3.68 27.45
CA GLU A 139 1.00 -3.64 27.86
C GLU A 139 2.01 -3.81 26.70
N LEU A 140 1.57 -4.34 25.57
CA LEU A 140 2.43 -4.43 24.38
C LEU A 140 2.66 -3.08 23.68
N GLY A 141 1.84 -2.07 23.99
CA GLY A 141 1.98 -0.76 23.38
C GLY A 141 2.04 -0.83 21.84
N ILE A 142 3.10 -0.29 21.25
CA ILE A 142 3.29 -0.31 19.78
C ILE A 142 3.84 -1.65 19.25
N PHE A 143 4.35 -2.56 20.11
CA PHE A 143 5.00 -3.81 19.72
C PHE A 143 3.98 -4.88 19.30
N ARG A 144 3.31 -4.62 18.21
CA ARG A 144 2.23 -5.40 17.61
C ARG A 144 2.33 -5.34 16.09
N VAL A 145 1.48 -6.15 15.44
CA VAL A 145 1.30 -6.04 13.99
C VAL A 145 0.20 -5.02 13.70
N TRP A 146 0.54 -4.07 12.88
CA TRP A 146 -0.33 -2.98 12.46
C TRP A 146 -0.55 -3.00 10.95
N SER A 147 -1.64 -2.42 10.50
CA SER A 147 -1.80 -2.06 9.11
C SER A 147 -2.61 -0.79 8.97
N ARG A 148 -2.47 -0.14 7.82
CA ARG A 148 -3.21 1.09 7.55
C ARG A 148 -4.70 0.90 7.74
N THR A 149 -5.34 1.76 8.54
CA THR A 149 -6.79 1.77 8.69
C THR A 149 -7.46 2.06 7.34
N PRO A 150 -8.43 1.24 6.91
CA PRO A 150 -9.16 1.48 5.66
C PRO A 150 -9.75 2.90 5.61
N GLY A 151 -9.64 3.53 4.45
CA GLY A 151 -10.12 4.91 4.25
C GLY A 151 -9.15 5.99 4.70
N THR A 152 -8.02 5.66 5.35
CA THR A 152 -6.94 6.60 5.65
C THR A 152 -5.80 6.49 4.63
N SER A 153 -5.06 7.55 4.44
CA SER A 153 -3.85 7.55 3.60
C SER A 153 -2.95 8.70 4.02
N LEU A 154 -1.64 8.43 4.10
CA LEU A 154 -0.64 9.42 4.49
C LEU A 154 -0.67 10.68 3.61
N PHE A 155 -1.00 10.51 2.32
CA PHE A 155 -1.03 11.62 1.35
C PHE A 155 -2.45 12.09 0.98
N ARG A 156 -3.48 11.71 1.73
CA ARG A 156 -4.88 12.00 1.37
C ARG A 156 -5.20 13.48 1.32
N ASN A 157 -4.69 14.22 2.29
CA ASN A 157 -5.00 15.63 2.48
C ASN A 157 -3.84 16.54 2.03
N PHE A 158 -2.97 16.00 1.15
CA PHE A 158 -1.86 16.76 0.62
C PHE A 158 -2.37 17.82 -0.36
N ASP A 159 -2.20 19.09 0.02
CA ASP A 159 -2.46 20.24 -0.84
C ASP A 159 -1.18 20.64 -1.56
N LEU A 160 -1.14 20.37 -2.87
CA LEU A 160 -0.01 20.69 -3.71
C LEU A 160 0.25 22.21 -3.80
N ASP A 161 -0.82 22.99 -3.86
CA ASP A 161 -0.72 24.42 -4.17
C ASP A 161 -0.29 25.27 -2.95
N ALA A 162 -0.60 24.80 -1.73
CA ALA A 162 -0.44 25.61 -0.54
C ALA A 162 0.93 25.46 0.15
N ARG A 163 1.68 24.37 -0.09
CA ARG A 163 2.81 24.02 0.77
C ARG A 163 4.09 23.61 0.06
N VAL A 164 4.09 23.49 -1.24
CA VAL A 164 5.29 23.10 -2.00
C VAL A 164 5.99 24.33 -2.59
N THR A 165 7.30 24.21 -2.83
CA THR A 165 8.03 25.21 -3.58
C THR A 165 7.60 25.26 -5.04
N ASP A 166 7.80 26.37 -5.73
CA ASP A 166 7.49 26.49 -7.17
C ASP A 166 8.14 25.39 -8.00
N THR A 167 9.38 25.02 -7.68
CA THR A 167 10.11 23.93 -8.36
C THR A 167 9.43 22.59 -8.16
N ALA A 168 9.05 22.26 -6.93
CA ALA A 168 8.35 21.01 -6.61
C ALA A 168 6.95 20.98 -7.24
N HIS A 169 6.26 22.12 -7.27
CA HIS A 169 4.96 22.25 -7.92
C HIS A 169 5.04 21.99 -9.44
N GLN A 170 6.03 22.58 -10.13
CA GLN A 170 6.22 22.33 -11.56
C GLN A 170 6.59 20.86 -11.84
N ALA A 171 7.42 20.24 -11.01
CA ALA A 171 7.73 18.82 -11.13
C ALA A 171 6.47 17.94 -10.96
N ALA A 172 5.61 18.27 -10.00
CA ALA A 172 4.38 17.53 -9.76
C ALA A 172 3.34 17.71 -10.88
N LEU A 173 3.29 18.88 -11.52
CA LEU A 173 2.43 19.12 -12.70
C LEU A 173 2.93 18.37 -13.94
N ALA A 174 4.24 18.22 -14.09
CA ALA A 174 4.87 17.51 -15.19
C ALA A 174 4.83 15.98 -15.03
N PHE A 175 4.58 15.49 -13.81
CA PHE A 175 4.59 14.07 -13.49
C PHE A 175 3.49 13.29 -14.22
N ASP A 176 3.91 12.35 -15.04
CA ASP A 176 3.03 11.38 -15.69
C ASP A 176 3.17 10.02 -14.96
N PRO A 177 2.18 9.62 -14.15
CA PRO A 177 2.27 8.39 -13.37
C PRO A 177 2.46 7.13 -14.23
N LEU A 178 2.19 7.22 -15.52
CA LEU A 178 2.32 6.12 -16.46
C LEU A 178 3.74 5.97 -17.03
N LYS A 179 4.53 7.04 -16.97
CA LYS A 179 5.90 7.08 -17.49
C LYS A 179 6.94 7.22 -16.38
N ASP A 180 6.58 8.02 -15.36
CA ASP A 180 7.55 8.49 -14.37
C ASP A 180 7.50 7.71 -13.07
N ASN A 181 6.49 6.82 -12.90
CA ASN A 181 6.35 6.01 -11.70
C ASN A 181 7.14 4.70 -11.82
N ALA A 182 8.46 4.81 -11.82
CA ALA A 182 9.38 3.67 -11.97
C ALA A 182 9.28 2.61 -10.86
N THR A 183 8.62 2.94 -9.73
CA THR A 183 8.44 2.00 -8.61
C THR A 183 7.05 1.37 -8.58
N ALA A 184 6.19 1.74 -9.52
CA ALA A 184 4.81 1.28 -9.57
C ALA A 184 4.73 -0.12 -10.18
N GLY A 185 4.48 -1.11 -9.35
CA GLY A 185 4.29 -2.51 -9.78
C GLY A 185 5.59 -3.28 -9.98
N GLU A 186 6.73 -2.72 -9.63
CA GLU A 186 8.03 -3.36 -9.67
C GLU A 186 8.49 -3.76 -8.26
N CYS A 187 9.34 -4.77 -8.19
CA CYS A 187 9.97 -5.23 -6.95
C CYS A 187 11.11 -4.29 -6.52
N VAL A 188 10.84 -2.99 -6.48
CA VAL A 188 11.80 -1.94 -6.14
C VAL A 188 11.56 -1.41 -4.75
N GLU A 189 12.63 -1.35 -3.95
CA GLU A 189 12.59 -0.76 -2.62
C GLU A 189 12.18 0.72 -2.69
N LYS A 190 11.18 1.09 -1.89
CA LYS A 190 10.74 2.48 -1.75
C LYS A 190 11.57 3.22 -0.71
N SER A 191 11.80 4.50 -0.96
CA SER A 191 12.46 5.37 0.01
C SER A 191 11.49 6.00 1.01
N MET A 192 12.03 6.57 2.08
CA MET A 192 11.28 7.44 2.98
C MET A 192 10.86 8.75 2.26
N PRO A 193 9.68 9.30 2.56
CA PRO A 193 8.60 8.77 3.41
C PRO A 193 7.63 7.82 2.68
N LEU A 194 7.80 7.58 1.37
CA LEU A 194 6.84 6.85 0.53
C LEU A 194 6.60 5.42 1.03
N VAL A 195 7.63 4.76 1.55
CA VAL A 195 7.54 3.41 2.11
C VAL A 195 6.51 3.31 3.25
N MET A 196 6.23 4.41 3.96
CA MET A 196 5.27 4.46 5.07
C MET A 196 3.81 4.48 4.62
N ALA A 197 3.53 4.77 3.35
CA ALA A 197 2.17 4.92 2.82
C ALA A 197 1.46 3.60 2.48
N ASN A 198 2.18 2.49 2.53
CA ASN A 198 1.68 1.19 2.11
C ASN A 198 0.54 0.65 2.99
N PRO A 199 -0.38 -0.16 2.43
CA PRO A 199 -1.47 -0.76 3.19
C PRO A 199 -1.10 -2.10 3.86
N TYR A 200 0.15 -2.55 3.70
CA TYR A 200 0.57 -3.89 4.14
C TYR A 200 0.83 -3.97 5.65
N PRO A 201 0.82 -5.19 6.23
CA PRO A 201 1.21 -5.42 7.61
C PRO A 201 2.61 -4.89 7.92
N ARG A 202 2.77 -4.43 9.14
CA ARG A 202 4.02 -3.91 9.69
C ARG A 202 4.09 -4.14 11.18
N GLU A 203 5.28 -4.27 11.72
CA GLU A 203 5.48 -4.50 13.15
C GLU A 203 6.71 -3.78 13.70
N PHE A 204 6.63 -3.42 14.97
CA PHE A 204 7.79 -2.95 15.73
C PHE A 204 8.30 -4.09 16.62
N ILE A 205 9.60 -4.34 16.62
CA ILE A 205 10.26 -5.38 17.40
C ILE A 205 11.30 -4.71 18.28
N ASP A 206 11.14 -4.79 19.59
CA ASP A 206 12.10 -4.26 20.55
C ASP A 206 13.35 -5.16 20.60
N GLN A 207 14.52 -4.55 20.41
CA GLN A 207 15.83 -5.17 20.52
C GLN A 207 16.71 -4.46 21.56
N GLY A 208 16.09 -3.71 22.47
CA GLY A 208 16.74 -2.95 23.54
C GLY A 208 17.40 -1.67 23.04
N GLN A 209 18.58 -1.75 22.41
CA GLN A 209 19.29 -0.57 21.89
C GLN A 209 18.76 -0.04 20.55
N TYR A 210 17.90 -0.79 19.90
CA TYR A 210 17.22 -0.40 18.67
C TYR A 210 15.85 -1.07 18.58
N ILE A 211 14.98 -0.48 17.81
CA ILE A 211 13.70 -1.05 17.40
C ILE A 211 13.81 -1.39 15.92
N LEU A 212 13.53 -2.64 15.56
CA LEU A 212 13.33 -3.02 14.17
C LEU A 212 11.89 -2.69 13.78
N PHE A 213 11.75 -1.92 12.73
CA PHE A 213 10.47 -1.65 12.13
C PHE A 213 10.39 -2.43 10.81
N ARG A 214 9.69 -3.56 10.84
CA ARG A 214 9.47 -4.43 9.68
C ARG A 214 8.22 -4.02 8.94
N LEU A 215 8.33 -3.85 7.63
CA LEU A 215 7.23 -3.62 6.72
C LEU A 215 7.19 -4.79 5.74
N GLU A 216 6.02 -5.39 5.54
CA GLU A 216 5.87 -6.55 4.65
C GLU A 216 6.28 -6.24 3.21
N GLU A 217 5.97 -5.05 2.69
CA GLU A 217 6.35 -4.68 1.33
C GLU A 217 7.85 -4.74 1.12
N ASN A 218 8.27 -5.55 0.15
CA ASN A 218 9.65 -5.81 -0.23
C ASN A 218 10.55 -6.28 0.93
N ASP A 219 9.96 -6.94 1.95
CA ASP A 219 10.67 -7.40 3.15
C ASP A 219 11.48 -6.29 3.83
N THR A 220 10.98 -5.05 3.76
CA THR A 220 11.69 -3.87 4.21
C THR A 220 11.89 -3.88 5.73
N VAL A 221 13.13 -3.67 6.18
CA VAL A 221 13.47 -3.55 7.60
C VAL A 221 14.18 -2.22 7.84
N ARG A 222 13.58 -1.39 8.69
CA ARG A 222 14.13 -0.11 9.12
C ARG A 222 14.59 -0.21 10.57
N THR A 223 15.84 0.18 10.84
CA THR A 223 16.39 0.21 12.20
C THR A 223 16.21 1.60 12.80
N VAL A 224 15.57 1.65 13.96
CA VAL A 224 15.45 2.87 14.78
C VAL A 224 16.42 2.73 15.97
N HIS A 225 17.48 3.52 15.97
CA HIS A 225 18.48 3.52 17.03
C HIS A 225 17.98 4.25 18.27
N MET A 226 17.94 3.58 19.40
CA MET A 226 17.43 4.14 20.64
C MET A 226 18.55 4.74 21.50
N GLY A 227 18.27 5.89 22.10
CA GLY A 227 19.17 6.54 23.07
C GLY A 227 19.67 7.92 22.66
N PRO A 228 20.08 8.76 23.64
CA PRO A 228 20.38 10.18 23.43
C PRO A 228 21.69 10.45 22.67
N ASP A 229 22.63 9.50 22.69
CA ASP A 229 23.97 9.69 22.13
C ASP A 229 24.11 9.23 20.67
N ARG A 230 23.00 8.95 20.02
CA ARG A 230 23.00 8.53 18.62
C ARG A 230 23.06 9.72 17.68
N SER A 231 23.96 9.69 16.72
CA SER A 231 24.17 10.75 15.74
C SER A 231 24.26 10.16 14.34
N SER A 232 23.62 10.82 13.39
CA SER A 232 23.70 10.48 11.96
C SER A 232 24.93 11.08 11.25
N ALA A 233 25.77 11.84 11.94
CA ALA A 233 26.82 12.67 11.30
C ALA A 233 27.77 11.85 10.40
N ASN A 234 28.15 10.65 10.81
CA ASN A 234 29.07 9.76 10.09
C ASN A 234 28.39 8.60 9.38
N GLU A 235 27.06 8.58 9.38
CA GLU A 235 26.30 7.50 8.74
C GLU A 235 26.12 7.74 7.24
N PRO A 236 26.21 6.70 6.42
CA PRO A 236 25.94 6.83 4.99
C PRO A 236 24.46 7.14 4.74
N ALA A 237 24.18 7.83 3.65
CA ALA A 237 22.81 8.03 3.19
C ALA A 237 22.25 6.71 2.62
N SER A 238 20.97 6.43 2.88
CA SER A 238 20.25 5.26 2.39
C SER A 238 18.81 5.60 2.00
N PRO A 239 18.08 4.76 1.25
CA PRO A 239 16.68 4.99 0.95
C PRO A 239 15.81 5.15 2.21
N LEU A 240 16.11 4.41 3.28
CA LEU A 240 15.39 4.49 4.55
C LEU A 240 15.96 5.53 5.52
N GLY A 241 17.11 6.14 5.18
CA GLY A 241 17.80 7.10 6.02
C GLY A 241 18.43 6.49 7.28
N TYR A 242 18.82 7.33 8.21
CA TYR A 242 19.27 6.96 9.54
C TYR A 242 18.26 7.47 10.58
N SER A 243 17.70 6.55 11.37
CA SER A 243 16.60 6.84 12.29
C SER A 243 17.05 6.75 13.73
N VAL A 244 16.77 7.81 14.51
CA VAL A 244 17.05 7.86 15.96
C VAL A 244 15.72 8.01 16.70
N GLY A 245 15.47 7.14 17.66
CA GLY A 245 14.24 7.08 18.44
C GLY A 245 14.43 7.50 19.89
N ARG A 246 13.35 8.07 20.46
CA ARG A 246 13.20 8.29 21.89
C ARG A 246 11.75 8.11 22.29
N TRP A 247 11.54 7.80 23.57
CA TRP A 247 10.20 7.74 24.14
C TRP A 247 9.79 9.06 24.76
N GLU A 248 8.58 9.49 24.51
CA GLU A 248 7.88 10.58 25.17
C GLU A 248 6.56 10.05 25.75
N GLY A 249 6.62 9.57 27.01
CA GLY A 249 5.52 8.75 27.55
C GLY A 249 5.36 7.46 26.74
N ASP A 250 4.16 7.19 26.26
CA ASP A 250 3.85 6.01 25.42
C ASP A 250 4.06 6.26 23.92
N THR A 251 4.47 7.48 23.55
CA THR A 251 4.73 7.84 22.16
C THR A 251 6.18 7.57 21.79
N LEU A 252 6.40 6.76 20.75
CA LEU A 252 7.70 6.67 20.11
C LEU A 252 7.89 7.83 19.15
N VAL A 253 8.92 8.65 19.38
CA VAL A 253 9.32 9.73 18.49
C VAL A 253 10.58 9.33 17.74
N VAL A 254 10.54 9.38 16.42
CA VAL A 254 11.64 8.98 15.54
C VAL A 254 12.04 10.16 14.67
N THR A 255 13.32 10.54 14.71
CA THR A 255 13.90 11.51 13.78
C THR A 255 14.75 10.78 12.75
N THR A 256 14.46 11.00 11.47
CA THR A 256 15.19 10.38 10.36
C THR A 256 15.83 11.45 9.48
N THR A 257 17.11 11.26 9.21
CA THR A 257 17.93 12.07 8.31
C THR A 257 18.70 11.16 7.35
N LYS A 258 19.54 11.70 6.49
CA LYS A 258 20.34 10.92 5.54
C LYS A 258 19.52 10.07 4.59
N VAL A 259 18.33 10.52 4.22
CA VAL A 259 17.52 9.86 3.20
C VAL A 259 18.13 10.13 1.83
N PHE A 260 18.43 9.05 1.10
CA PHE A 260 18.94 9.11 -0.25
C PHE A 260 17.80 8.87 -1.25
N LYS A 261 17.68 9.74 -2.25
CA LYS A 261 16.60 9.68 -3.26
C LYS A 261 15.22 9.61 -2.61
N GLY A 262 14.98 10.46 -1.61
CA GLY A 262 13.68 10.56 -0.94
C GLY A 262 12.57 10.82 -1.96
N GLN A 263 11.48 10.08 -1.83
CA GLN A 263 10.34 10.16 -2.73
C GLN A 263 9.09 10.60 -1.98
N PHE A 264 8.37 11.53 -2.58
CA PHE A 264 7.09 12.01 -2.11
C PHE A 264 6.00 11.78 -3.18
N ALA A 265 4.75 12.06 -2.84
CA ALA A 265 3.64 11.94 -3.77
C ALA A 265 3.87 12.75 -5.05
N ARG A 266 3.34 12.28 -6.18
CA ARG A 266 3.39 12.94 -7.49
C ARG A 266 4.78 13.27 -8.01
N GLY A 267 5.74 12.37 -7.79
CA GLY A 267 7.10 12.56 -8.36
C GLY A 267 7.90 13.71 -7.75
N ILE A 268 7.45 14.32 -6.66
CA ILE A 268 8.23 15.31 -5.93
C ILE A 268 9.45 14.60 -5.32
N SER A 269 10.63 14.98 -5.77
CA SER A 269 11.89 14.51 -5.22
C SER A 269 12.25 15.29 -3.98
N LEU A 270 12.73 14.60 -2.96
CA LEU A 270 13.20 15.21 -1.72
C LEU A 270 14.72 15.32 -1.73
N SER A 271 15.25 16.37 -1.09
CA SER A 271 16.66 16.66 -1.07
C SER A 271 17.41 15.90 0.05
N GLU A 272 18.73 15.99 0.05
CA GLU A 272 19.57 15.42 1.10
C GLU A 272 19.45 16.14 2.46
N SER A 273 18.83 17.33 2.48
CA SER A 273 18.53 18.07 3.70
C SER A 273 17.21 17.66 4.35
N LEU A 274 16.51 16.67 3.80
CA LEU A 274 15.28 16.15 4.37
C LEU A 274 15.49 15.69 5.82
N GLU A 275 14.66 16.22 6.71
CA GLU A 275 14.45 15.71 8.06
C GLU A 275 13.00 15.26 8.21
N ILE A 276 12.81 14.06 8.76
CA ILE A 276 11.50 13.50 9.05
C ILE A 276 11.38 13.26 10.55
N VAL A 277 10.34 13.82 11.17
CA VAL A 277 10.00 13.55 12.57
C VAL A 277 8.67 12.79 12.59
N GLU A 278 8.71 11.55 13.08
CA GLU A 278 7.54 10.69 13.21
C GLU A 278 7.16 10.52 14.67
N ARG A 279 5.87 10.51 14.95
CA ARG A 279 5.31 10.27 16.27
C ARG A 279 4.31 9.13 16.16
N PHE A 280 4.59 8.03 16.84
CA PHE A 280 3.74 6.85 16.90
C PHE A 280 3.07 6.80 18.27
N THR A 281 1.78 7.06 18.33
CA THR A 281 1.02 7.14 19.59
C THR A 281 -0.06 6.07 19.60
N PRO A 282 0.03 5.05 20.46
CA PRO A 282 -1.03 4.06 20.60
C PRO A 282 -2.26 4.68 21.26
N SER A 283 -3.45 4.22 20.87
CA SER A 283 -4.69 4.53 21.62
C SER A 283 -4.71 3.81 22.95
N ASP A 284 -5.47 4.33 23.92
CA ASP A 284 -5.57 3.78 25.28
C ASP A 284 -6.00 2.30 25.31
N ASP A 285 -6.86 1.91 24.36
CA ASP A 285 -7.32 0.52 24.21
C ASP A 285 -6.38 -0.36 23.37
N GLY A 286 -5.30 0.21 22.83
CA GLY A 286 -4.33 -0.48 21.97
C GLY A 286 -4.87 -0.98 20.63
N SER A 287 -6.05 -0.58 20.22
CA SER A 287 -6.65 -0.99 18.94
C SER A 287 -6.14 -0.20 17.75
N ARG A 288 -5.61 1.00 18.00
CA ARG A 288 -5.16 1.95 16.99
C ARG A 288 -3.78 2.51 17.31
N LEU A 289 -3.02 2.81 16.27
CA LEU A 289 -1.77 3.54 16.34
C LEU A 289 -1.87 4.76 15.43
N ASP A 290 -1.77 5.94 16.01
CA ASP A 290 -1.78 7.20 15.29
C ASP A 290 -0.34 7.57 14.89
N LEU A 291 -0.11 7.82 13.61
CA LEU A 291 1.12 8.35 13.05
C LEU A 291 0.92 9.81 12.69
N SER A 292 1.74 10.69 13.27
CA SER A 292 1.97 12.05 12.79
C SER A 292 3.40 12.15 12.28
N MET A 293 3.58 12.59 11.03
CA MET A 293 4.87 12.69 10.36
C MET A 293 5.09 14.12 9.89
N THR A 294 6.14 14.77 10.36
CA THR A 294 6.55 16.12 9.92
C THR A 294 7.76 15.99 9.01
N LEU A 295 7.65 16.52 7.81
CA LEU A 295 8.72 16.58 6.81
C LEU A 295 9.25 18.02 6.73
N THR A 296 10.55 18.19 6.90
CA THR A 296 11.24 19.46 6.71
C THR A 296 12.24 19.31 5.57
N ASP A 297 11.96 19.91 4.43
CA ASP A 297 12.83 19.93 3.25
C ASP A 297 12.63 21.25 2.50
N PRO A 298 13.48 22.27 2.72
CA PRO A 298 13.32 23.59 2.08
C PRO A 298 13.40 23.57 0.55
N ALA A 299 13.93 22.51 -0.06
CA ALA A 299 13.95 22.38 -1.51
C ALA A 299 12.58 21.96 -2.07
N ALA A 300 11.81 21.21 -1.29
CA ALA A 300 10.50 20.68 -1.71
C ALA A 300 9.31 21.44 -1.09
N PHE A 301 9.44 21.87 0.16
CA PHE A 301 8.34 22.46 0.94
C PHE A 301 8.66 23.88 1.40
N ALA A 302 7.70 24.80 1.22
CA ALA A 302 7.81 26.18 1.68
C ALA A 302 7.76 26.30 3.22
N GLU A 303 7.10 25.35 3.87
CA GLU A 303 7.01 25.18 5.32
C GLU A 303 7.00 23.69 5.68
N PRO A 304 7.29 23.30 6.94
CA PRO A 304 7.23 21.91 7.36
C PRO A 304 5.87 21.27 7.03
N MET A 305 5.90 20.12 6.36
CA MET A 305 4.72 19.38 5.93
C MET A 305 4.32 18.38 7.02
N VAL A 306 3.11 18.46 7.53
CA VAL A 306 2.57 17.52 8.50
C VAL A 306 1.60 16.55 7.79
N LEU A 307 1.87 15.25 7.92
CA LEU A 307 1.06 14.18 7.40
C LEU A 307 0.55 13.32 8.54
N GLU A 308 -0.68 12.85 8.44
CA GLU A 308 -1.29 12.01 9.48
C GLU A 308 -1.86 10.73 8.87
N GLN A 309 -1.73 9.63 9.60
CA GLN A 309 -2.29 8.34 9.23
C GLN A 309 -2.66 7.54 10.47
N GLN A 310 -3.68 6.71 10.34
CA GLN A 310 -4.07 5.77 11.38
C GLN A 310 -3.79 4.34 10.95
N TRP A 311 -3.33 3.53 11.89
CA TRP A 311 -3.13 2.11 11.71
C TRP A 311 -4.00 1.34 12.71
N SER A 312 -4.61 0.27 12.24
CA SER A 312 -5.39 -0.65 13.06
C SER A 312 -4.53 -1.84 13.47
N TYR A 313 -4.68 -2.27 14.71
CA TYR A 313 -4.08 -3.51 15.19
C TYR A 313 -4.64 -4.71 14.44
N LEU A 314 -3.78 -5.63 14.04
CA LEU A 314 -4.15 -6.89 13.38
C LEU A 314 -3.88 -8.08 14.31
N PRO A 315 -4.88 -8.52 15.11
CA PRO A 315 -4.70 -9.69 15.96
C PRO A 315 -4.51 -10.95 15.13
N ASN A 316 -3.61 -11.83 15.57
CA ASN A 316 -3.32 -13.13 14.94
C ASN A 316 -2.80 -13.04 13.49
N VAL A 317 -2.23 -11.90 13.13
CA VAL A 317 -1.55 -11.70 11.85
C VAL A 317 -0.05 -11.58 12.11
N THR A 318 0.75 -12.17 11.24
CA THR A 318 2.20 -12.04 11.17
C THR A 318 2.60 -11.24 9.95
N VAL A 319 3.74 -10.58 9.99
CA VAL A 319 4.37 -9.98 8.81
C VAL A 319 5.01 -11.10 8.03
N GLU A 320 4.44 -11.45 6.88
CA GLU A 320 4.89 -12.55 6.04
C GLU A 320 5.96 -12.10 5.04
N PRO A 321 6.73 -13.03 4.46
CA PRO A 321 7.57 -12.72 3.30
C PRO A 321 6.75 -12.15 2.15
N TYR A 322 7.25 -11.07 1.55
CA TYR A 322 6.53 -10.39 0.46
C TYR A 322 6.53 -11.18 -0.85
N GLU A 323 7.57 -11.98 -1.08
CA GLU A 323 7.71 -12.82 -2.28
C GLU A 323 7.41 -12.06 -3.58
N CYS A 324 8.03 -10.88 -3.73
CA CYS A 324 7.85 -10.07 -4.92
C CYS A 324 8.44 -10.76 -6.15
N ALA A 325 7.70 -10.76 -7.25
CA ALA A 325 8.20 -11.21 -8.53
C ALA A 325 7.60 -10.36 -9.67
N GLU A 326 8.45 -10.03 -10.62
CA GLU A 326 8.03 -9.41 -11.88
C GLU A 326 7.45 -10.49 -12.78
N GLY A 327 6.28 -10.22 -13.36
CA GLY A 327 5.53 -11.17 -14.19
C GLY A 327 5.68 -10.93 -15.68
#